data_5bc1f91a8d9abdd02c1ceea72dfa83a8
#
_entry.id   5bc1f91a8d9abdd02c1ceea72dfa83a8
#
_cell.length_a   1.000
_cell.length_b   1.000
_cell.length_c   1.000
_cell.angle_alpha   90.00
_cell.angle_beta   90.00
_cell.angle_gamma   90.00
#
_symmetry.space_group_name_H-M   'P 1'
#
loop_
_entity.id
_entity.type
_entity.pdbx_description
1 polymer ?
#
loop_
_entity_poly.entity_id
_entity_poly.type
_entity_poly.pdbx_seq_one_letter_code
_entity_poly.pdbx_strand_id
1 'polypeptide(L)'
;MHYALRSKNAEAAIALLKAGANPNLPNQDGLIPLSMIGYIPERLDVLELMLQKEANVHYLVNEDETILESYKPTENEPQLKPIYELMKKYS
;
A
#
# COMPACT_ATOMS: atom_id res chain seq x y z
N MET A 1 -10.58 -5.80 -2.14
CA MET A 1 -9.49 -5.00 -1.51
C MET A 1 -9.26 -3.69 -2.23
N HIS A 2 -9.04 -3.72 -3.53
CA HIS A 2 -8.80 -2.48 -4.31
C HIS A 2 -9.95 -1.48 -4.16
N TYR A 3 -11.16 -1.96 -4.25
CA TYR A 3 -12.33 -1.10 -4.12
C TYR A 3 -12.40 -0.42 -2.75
N ALA A 4 -12.09 -1.17 -1.70
CA ALA A 4 -12.10 -0.61 -0.34
C ALA A 4 -11.10 0.53 -0.20
N LEU A 5 -9.90 0.35 -0.74
CA LEU A 5 -8.86 1.39 -0.67
C LEU A 5 -9.21 2.59 -1.55
N ARG A 6 -9.70 2.32 -2.76
CA ARG A 6 -10.09 3.39 -3.69
C ARG A 6 -11.22 4.26 -3.11
N SER A 7 -12.15 3.65 -2.40
CA SER A 7 -13.25 4.39 -1.78
C SER A 7 -12.89 4.93 -0.39
N LYS A 8 -11.61 4.82 0.00
CA LYS A 8 -11.10 5.31 1.28
C LYS A 8 -11.76 4.65 2.48
N ASN A 9 -12.15 3.39 2.31
CA ASN A 9 -12.79 2.63 3.39
C ASN A 9 -11.77 1.74 4.07
N ALA A 10 -11.02 2.34 5.02
CA ALA A 10 -9.96 1.65 5.74
C ALA A 10 -10.49 0.46 6.54
N GLU A 11 -11.69 0.60 7.12
CA GLU A 11 -12.26 -0.47 7.93
C GLU A 11 -12.58 -1.71 7.10
N ALA A 12 -13.08 -1.52 5.87
CA ALA A 12 -13.33 -2.63 4.97
C ALA A 12 -12.01 -3.30 4.54
N ALA A 13 -10.97 -2.49 4.30
CA ALA A 13 -9.66 -3.04 3.96
C ALA A 13 -9.10 -3.90 5.09
N ILE A 14 -9.22 -3.41 6.33
CA ILE A 14 -8.77 -4.16 7.51
C ILE A 14 -9.54 -5.48 7.63
N ALA A 15 -10.86 -5.42 7.47
CA ALA A 15 -11.69 -6.62 7.57
C ALA A 15 -11.30 -7.66 6.52
N LEU A 16 -11.04 -7.22 5.30
CA LEU A 16 -10.62 -8.11 4.22
C LEU A 16 -9.27 -8.76 4.52
N LEU A 17 -8.31 -7.97 5.01
CA LEU A 17 -6.99 -8.50 5.35
C LEU A 17 -7.07 -9.52 6.48
N LYS A 18 -7.88 -9.25 7.50
CA LYS A 18 -8.09 -10.19 8.60
C LYS A 18 -8.78 -11.46 8.15
N ALA A 19 -9.59 -11.37 7.10
CA ALA A 19 -10.27 -12.53 6.52
C ALA A 19 -9.36 -13.33 5.57
N GLY A 20 -8.12 -12.91 5.38
CA GLY A 20 -7.15 -13.63 4.57
C GLY A 20 -7.01 -13.12 3.14
N ALA A 21 -7.50 -11.93 2.83
CA ALA A 21 -7.33 -11.37 1.49
C ALA A 21 -5.86 -11.19 1.17
N ASN A 22 -5.49 -11.50 -0.08
CA ASN A 22 -4.11 -11.43 -0.53
C ASN A 22 -3.74 -10.00 -0.95
N PRO A 23 -2.82 -9.33 -0.21
CA PRO A 23 -2.43 -7.96 -0.57
C PRO A 23 -1.56 -7.86 -1.82
N ASN A 24 -1.18 -9.01 -2.39
CA ASN A 24 -0.33 -9.05 -3.58
C ASN A 24 -1.09 -9.46 -4.85
N LEU A 25 -2.42 -9.48 -4.79
CA LEU A 25 -3.24 -9.86 -5.95
C LEU A 25 -3.47 -8.63 -6.83
N PRO A 26 -2.93 -8.60 -8.06
CA PRO A 26 -3.07 -7.43 -8.92
C PRO A 26 -4.48 -7.31 -9.51
N ASN A 27 -4.88 -6.06 -9.77
CA ASN A 27 -6.14 -5.78 -10.45
C ASN A 27 -5.95 -5.78 -11.97
N GLN A 28 -6.97 -5.32 -12.70
CA GLN A 28 -6.92 -5.29 -14.16
C GLN A 28 -5.81 -4.40 -14.71
N ASP A 29 -5.39 -3.40 -13.95
CA ASP A 29 -4.31 -2.48 -14.33
C ASP A 29 -2.93 -3.00 -13.90
N GLY A 30 -2.89 -4.19 -13.30
CA GLY A 30 -1.64 -4.78 -12.84
C GLY A 30 -1.13 -4.21 -11.54
N LEU A 31 -1.98 -3.54 -10.76
CA LEU A 31 -1.60 -2.93 -9.48
C LEU A 31 -2.09 -3.78 -8.31
N ILE A 32 -1.23 -3.98 -7.32
CA ILE A 32 -1.61 -4.68 -6.10
C ILE A 32 -2.20 -3.68 -5.09
N PRO A 33 -2.98 -4.14 -4.11
CA PRO A 33 -3.61 -3.23 -3.14
C PRO A 33 -2.63 -2.31 -2.42
N LEU A 34 -1.41 -2.78 -2.16
CA LEU A 34 -0.41 -1.96 -1.48
C LEU A 34 -0.15 -0.64 -2.20
N SER A 35 -0.18 -0.63 -3.54
CA SER A 35 0.07 0.59 -4.30
C SER A 35 -1.02 1.63 -4.11
N MET A 36 -2.16 1.24 -3.56
CA MET A 36 -3.30 2.12 -3.35
C MET A 36 -3.35 2.73 -1.94
N ILE A 37 -2.35 2.46 -1.11
CA ILE A 37 -2.33 2.99 0.26
C ILE A 37 -2.31 4.53 0.27
N GLY A 38 -1.90 5.15 -0.82
CA GLY A 38 -1.92 6.60 -0.95
C GLY A 38 -3.30 7.24 -0.92
N TYR A 39 -4.36 6.45 -1.10
CA TYR A 39 -5.73 6.95 -0.95
C TYR A 39 -6.09 7.20 0.50
N ILE A 40 -5.40 6.54 1.43
CA ILE A 40 -5.63 6.68 2.87
C ILE A 40 -4.28 6.84 3.59
N PRO A 41 -3.52 7.90 3.27
CA PRO A 41 -2.14 8.03 3.76
C PRO A 41 -2.04 8.20 5.28
N GLU A 42 -3.10 8.64 5.92
CA GLU A 42 -3.15 8.80 7.37
C GLU A 42 -3.39 7.49 8.12
N ARG A 43 -3.81 6.45 7.43
CA ARG A 43 -4.13 5.15 8.05
C ARG A 43 -2.93 4.21 7.96
N LEU A 44 -1.91 4.51 8.76
CA LEU A 44 -0.71 3.68 8.81
C LEU A 44 -0.98 2.29 9.39
N ASP A 45 -2.04 2.14 10.18
CA ASP A 45 -2.45 0.84 10.70
C ASP A 45 -2.81 -0.14 9.57
N VAL A 46 -3.49 0.35 8.53
CA VAL A 46 -3.83 -0.46 7.37
C VAL A 46 -2.56 -0.87 6.64
N LEU A 47 -1.66 0.09 6.42
CA LEU A 47 -0.40 -0.18 5.75
C LEU A 47 0.41 -1.22 6.52
N GLU A 48 0.53 -1.06 7.82
CA GLU A 48 1.29 -2.00 8.63
C GLU A 48 0.69 -3.40 8.57
N LEU A 49 -0.63 -3.51 8.61
CA LEU A 49 -1.30 -4.80 8.51
C LEU A 49 -1.01 -5.47 7.16
N MET A 50 -1.02 -4.69 6.06
CA MET A 50 -0.66 -5.22 4.75
C MET A 50 0.76 -5.73 4.73
N LEU A 51 1.69 -4.99 5.32
CA LEU A 51 3.09 -5.38 5.37
C LEU A 51 3.30 -6.62 6.23
N GLN A 52 2.57 -6.74 7.34
CA GLN A 52 2.60 -7.94 8.17
C GLN A 52 2.06 -9.16 7.42
N LYS A 53 1.20 -8.94 6.44
CA LYS A 53 0.69 -9.99 5.56
C LYS A 53 1.58 -10.18 4.33
N GLU A 54 2.81 -9.70 4.40
CA GLU A 54 3.83 -9.87 3.37
C GLU A 54 3.52 -9.18 2.04
N ALA A 55 2.88 -8.02 2.10
CA ALA A 55 2.69 -7.21 0.90
C ALA A 55 4.04 -6.85 0.30
N ASN A 56 4.16 -7.00 -1.01
CA ASN A 56 5.43 -6.84 -1.72
C ASN A 56 5.73 -5.37 -2.06
N VAL A 57 6.58 -4.73 -1.26
CA VAL A 57 6.99 -3.34 -1.49
C VAL A 57 7.87 -3.18 -2.73
N HIS A 58 8.43 -4.27 -3.22
CA HIS A 58 9.29 -4.27 -4.42
C HIS A 58 8.54 -4.59 -5.70
N TYR A 59 7.21 -4.65 -5.63
CA TYR A 59 6.38 -4.87 -6.81
C TYR A 59 6.51 -3.66 -7.75
N LEU A 60 6.75 -3.94 -9.04
CA LEU A 60 6.93 -2.90 -10.03
C LEU A 60 5.59 -2.26 -10.42
N VAL A 61 5.49 -0.95 -10.24
CA VAL A 61 4.31 -0.19 -10.67
C VAL A 61 4.45 0.28 -12.12
N ASN A 62 5.69 0.31 -12.60
CA ASN A 62 6.01 0.53 -14.02
C ASN A 62 7.36 -0.14 -14.31
N GLU A 63 7.92 0.08 -15.49
CA GLU A 63 9.14 -0.62 -15.91
C GLU A 63 10.34 -0.38 -15.00
N ASP A 64 10.42 0.78 -14.36
CA ASP A 64 11.61 1.19 -13.62
C ASP A 64 11.36 1.51 -12.15
N GLU A 65 10.12 1.39 -11.67
CA GLU A 65 9.78 1.88 -10.34
C GLU A 65 9.01 0.85 -9.53
N THR A 66 9.48 0.59 -8.30
CA THR A 66 8.78 -0.25 -7.35
C THR A 66 7.78 0.59 -6.55
N ILE A 67 6.88 -0.09 -5.82
CA ILE A 67 5.94 0.60 -4.93
C ILE A 67 6.72 1.42 -3.89
N LEU A 68 7.77 0.83 -3.32
CA LEU A 68 8.59 1.53 -2.33
C LEU A 68 9.13 2.84 -2.89
N GLU A 69 9.68 2.82 -4.11
CA GLU A 69 10.20 4.01 -4.75
C GLU A 69 9.11 5.03 -5.07
N SER A 70 7.93 4.56 -5.45
CA SER A 70 6.82 5.46 -5.78
C SER A 70 6.32 6.25 -4.58
N TYR A 71 6.57 5.77 -3.37
CA TYR A 71 6.19 6.45 -2.14
C TYR A 71 7.34 7.19 -1.49
N LYS A 72 8.46 7.35 -2.19
CA LYS A 72 9.58 8.13 -1.67
C LYS A 72 9.15 9.57 -1.45
N PRO A 73 9.35 10.12 -0.23
CA PRO A 73 8.87 11.47 0.06
C PRO A 73 9.62 12.53 -0.75
N THR A 74 8.88 13.60 -1.10
CA THR A 74 9.45 14.73 -1.82
C THR A 74 9.10 16.00 -1.05
N GLU A 75 9.67 17.14 -1.48
CA GLU A 75 9.36 18.42 -0.87
C GLU A 75 7.88 18.77 -0.97
N ASN A 76 7.23 18.30 -2.04
CA ASN A 76 5.81 18.58 -2.29
C ASN A 76 4.88 17.58 -1.59
N GLU A 77 5.43 16.47 -1.12
CA GLU A 77 4.62 15.39 -0.54
C GLU A 77 5.28 14.83 0.73
N PRO A 78 5.45 15.68 1.75
CA PRO A 78 6.07 15.22 3.01
C PRO A 78 5.23 14.18 3.75
N GLN A 79 3.93 14.10 3.45
CA GLN A 79 3.03 13.11 4.05
C GLN A 79 3.41 11.68 3.68
N LEU A 80 4.23 11.49 2.65
CA LEU A 80 4.67 10.16 2.24
C LEU A 80 5.78 9.60 3.14
N LYS A 81 6.43 10.46 3.92
CA LYS A 81 7.56 10.05 4.75
C LYS A 81 7.24 8.88 5.68
N PRO A 82 6.16 8.94 6.51
CA PRO A 82 5.86 7.81 7.39
C PRO A 82 5.49 6.55 6.62
N ILE A 83 4.85 6.69 5.46
CA ILE A 83 4.52 5.55 4.60
C ILE A 83 5.80 4.89 4.09
N TYR A 84 6.70 5.69 3.57
CA TYR A 84 7.96 5.22 3.01
C TYR A 84 8.81 4.53 4.08
N GLU A 85 8.93 5.14 5.25
CA GLU A 85 9.73 4.59 6.34
C GLU A 85 9.16 3.25 6.82
N LEU A 86 7.84 3.13 6.91
CA LEU A 86 7.20 1.89 7.32
C LEU A 86 7.42 0.79 6.30
N MET A 87 7.26 1.11 5.02
CA MET A 87 7.53 0.15 3.94
C MET A 87 8.98 -0.31 3.96
N LYS A 88 9.90 0.62 4.18
CA LYS A 88 11.33 0.32 4.22
C LYS A 88 11.69 -0.59 5.38
N LYS A 89 11.00 -0.43 6.50
CA LYS A 89 11.19 -1.28 7.67
C LYS A 89 10.89 -2.74 7.36
N TYR A 90 9.92 -2.99 6.49
CA TYR A 90 9.48 -4.34 6.12
C TYR A 90 10.09 -4.83 4.79
N SER A 91 10.97 -4.05 4.19
CA SER A 91 11.57 -4.42 2.92
C SER A 91 12.72 -5.43 3.05
#